data_fa2d62b067320bdb9b1f4c26b3fdc3ed
#
_entry.id   fa2d62b067320bdb9b1f4c26b3fdc3ed
#
_cell.length_a   1.000
_cell.length_b   1.000
_cell.length_c   1.000
_cell.angle_alpha   90.00
_cell.angle_beta   90.00
_cell.angle_gamma   90.00
#
_symmetry.space_group_name_H-M   'P 1'
#
loop_
_entity.id
_entity.type
_entity.pdbx_description
1 polymer ?
#
loop_
_entity_poly.entity_id
_entity_poly.type
_entity_poly.pdbx_seq_one_letter_code
_entity_poly.pdbx_strand_id
1 'polypeptide(L)'
;VLKKTIKYTDFNGEETSEDFLFHLSKAELVELEMSHEGGFVASMQKVVEAEDNKTIIEEFKKIILQSYGKKSLDGKRFIKNQTLRDEFESSEAYSTLFMELVTDTDAAIEFMNGIIPGDLVPQEAVITQIKPVPKTMTMREVRELSDDEYKQLSEKIVSGEIVITND
;
A
#
# COMPACT_ATOMS: atom_id res chain seq x y z
N VAL A 1 -16.46 3.23 -1.34
CA VAL A 1 -15.59 4.38 -1.64
C VAL A 1 -14.82 4.74 -0.38
N LEU A 2 -13.50 4.63 -0.42
CA LEU A 2 -12.60 5.05 0.64
C LEU A 2 -12.42 6.58 0.55
N LYS A 3 -12.55 7.28 1.69
CA LYS A 3 -12.15 8.67 1.83
C LYS A 3 -10.89 8.73 2.69
N LYS A 4 -9.83 9.30 2.17
CA LYS A 4 -8.56 9.52 2.87
C LYS A 4 -8.29 11.02 2.98
N THR A 5 -8.18 11.52 4.21
CA THR A 5 -7.74 12.90 4.45
C THR A 5 -6.22 12.90 4.49
N ILE A 6 -5.59 13.62 3.56
CA ILE A 6 -4.13 13.70 3.44
C ILE A 6 -3.68 15.09 3.85
N LYS A 7 -2.71 15.16 4.77
CA LYS A 7 -2.03 16.39 5.18
C LYS A 7 -0.68 16.44 4.50
N TYR A 8 -0.40 17.52 3.81
CA TYR A 8 0.84 17.72 3.08
C TYR A 8 1.21 19.19 3.00
N THR A 9 2.45 19.49 2.66
CA THR A 9 2.89 20.86 2.36
C THR A 9 2.85 21.03 0.85
N ASP A 10 2.12 22.02 0.38
CA ASP A 10 2.01 22.31 -1.05
C ASP A 10 3.29 22.95 -1.62
N PHE A 11 3.36 23.15 -2.94
CA PHE A 11 4.51 23.75 -3.60
C PHE A 11 4.71 25.24 -3.30
N ASN A 12 3.75 25.89 -2.61
CA ASN A 12 3.90 27.25 -2.09
C ASN A 12 4.49 27.26 -0.68
N GLY A 13 4.64 26.08 -0.04
CA GLY A 13 5.11 25.91 1.32
C GLY A 13 4.00 26.03 2.38
N GLU A 14 2.72 25.93 1.98
CA GLU A 14 1.58 26.00 2.88
C GLU A 14 1.14 24.60 3.31
N GLU A 15 0.88 24.43 4.62
CA GLU A 15 0.28 23.20 5.15
C GLU A 15 -1.17 23.08 4.71
N THR A 16 -1.48 22.02 3.99
CA THR A 16 -2.79 21.76 3.41
C THR A 16 -3.34 20.42 3.89
N SER A 17 -4.64 20.33 4.06
CA SER A 17 -5.35 19.09 4.42
C SER A 17 -6.56 18.92 3.52
N GLU A 18 -6.57 17.89 2.68
CA GLU A 18 -7.62 17.65 1.69
C GLU A 18 -8.13 16.21 1.74
N ASP A 19 -9.39 16.05 1.32
CA ASP A 19 -10.05 14.76 1.22
C ASP A 19 -9.93 14.18 -0.18
N PHE A 20 -9.29 13.04 -0.31
CA PHE A 20 -9.16 12.28 -1.55
C PHE A 20 -10.06 11.05 -1.51
N LEU A 21 -10.65 10.71 -2.65
CA LEU A 21 -11.57 9.58 -2.77
C LEU A 21 -10.98 8.49 -3.64
N PHE A 22 -11.06 7.25 -3.16
CA PHE A 22 -10.55 6.08 -3.85
C PHE A 22 -11.62 4.99 -3.91
N HIS A 23 -11.73 4.32 -5.05
CA HIS A 23 -12.70 3.24 -5.25
C HIS A 23 -12.33 2.41 -6.46
N LEU A 24 -12.48 1.09 -6.34
CA LEU A 24 -12.49 0.18 -7.48
C LEU A 24 -13.91 -0.40 -7.62
N SER A 25 -14.48 -0.31 -8.81
CA SER A 25 -15.75 -0.97 -9.12
C SER A 25 -15.56 -2.48 -9.25
N LYS A 26 -16.65 -3.25 -9.17
CA LYS A 26 -16.62 -4.70 -9.39
C LYS A 26 -16.05 -5.07 -10.76
N ALA A 27 -16.36 -4.29 -11.80
CA ALA A 27 -15.85 -4.51 -13.14
C ALA A 27 -14.34 -4.32 -13.19
N GLU A 28 -13.83 -3.21 -12.62
CA GLU A 28 -12.38 -2.95 -12.55
C GLU A 28 -11.62 -4.02 -11.76
N LEU A 29 -12.23 -4.57 -10.70
CA LEU A 29 -11.62 -5.67 -9.95
C LEU A 29 -11.55 -6.95 -10.76
N VAL A 30 -12.60 -7.29 -11.52
CA VAL A 30 -12.59 -8.44 -12.43
C VAL A 30 -11.53 -8.26 -13.52
N GLU A 31 -11.43 -7.06 -14.11
CA GLU A 31 -10.41 -6.73 -15.10
C GLU A 31 -9.00 -6.87 -14.50
N LEU A 32 -8.80 -6.37 -13.27
CA LEU A 32 -7.54 -6.48 -12.56
C LEU A 32 -7.16 -7.95 -12.29
N GLU A 33 -8.14 -8.75 -11.83
CA GLU A 33 -7.96 -10.19 -11.61
C GLU A 33 -7.61 -10.94 -12.89
N MET A 34 -8.27 -10.63 -14.00
CA MET A 34 -8.02 -11.25 -15.29
C MET A 34 -6.71 -10.78 -15.98
N SER A 35 -6.20 -9.62 -15.58
CA SER A 35 -4.96 -9.06 -16.16
C SER A 35 -3.69 -9.72 -15.64
N HIS A 36 -3.78 -10.52 -14.58
CA HIS A 36 -2.65 -11.18 -13.93
C HIS A 36 -2.78 -12.71 -14.07
N GLU A 37 -1.69 -13.37 -14.45
CA GLU A 37 -1.65 -14.82 -14.57
C GLU A 37 -1.80 -15.50 -13.19
N GLY A 38 -2.90 -16.22 -13.01
CA GLY A 38 -3.28 -16.83 -11.73
C GLY A 38 -4.05 -15.90 -10.78
N GLY A 39 -4.44 -14.70 -11.26
CA GLY A 39 -5.17 -13.68 -10.52
C GLY A 39 -4.28 -12.64 -9.84
N PHE A 40 -4.88 -11.49 -9.56
CA PHE A 40 -4.15 -10.35 -8.98
C PHE A 40 -3.54 -10.67 -7.61
N VAL A 41 -4.32 -11.28 -6.70
CA VAL A 41 -3.86 -11.61 -5.35
C VAL A 41 -2.69 -12.60 -5.39
N ALA A 42 -2.80 -13.65 -6.22
CA ALA A 42 -1.73 -14.65 -6.36
C ALA A 42 -0.47 -14.07 -7.02
N SER A 43 -0.65 -13.13 -7.96
CA SER A 43 0.48 -12.39 -8.56
C SER A 43 1.20 -11.55 -7.51
N MET A 44 0.46 -10.79 -6.68
CA MET A 44 1.03 -10.01 -5.61
C MET A 44 1.78 -10.86 -4.58
N GLN A 45 1.24 -12.03 -4.21
CA GLN A 45 1.93 -12.95 -3.30
C GLN A 45 3.27 -13.43 -3.87
N LYS A 46 3.31 -13.80 -5.15
CA LYS A 46 4.56 -14.23 -5.82
C LYS A 46 5.62 -13.12 -5.83
N VAL A 47 5.19 -11.89 -6.08
CA VAL A 47 6.08 -10.71 -6.10
C VAL A 47 6.64 -10.43 -4.71
N VAL A 48 5.80 -10.54 -3.66
CA VAL A 48 6.24 -10.40 -2.26
C VAL A 48 7.20 -11.51 -1.86
N GLU A 49 6.91 -12.78 -2.23
CA GLU A 49 7.77 -13.93 -1.96
C GLU A 49 9.13 -13.85 -2.69
N ALA A 50 9.16 -13.24 -3.87
CA ALA A 50 10.39 -13.02 -4.65
C ALA A 50 11.23 -11.84 -4.14
N GLU A 51 10.74 -11.09 -3.14
CA GLU A 51 11.35 -9.86 -2.61
C GLU A 51 11.63 -8.81 -3.70
N ASP A 52 10.82 -8.82 -4.77
CA ASP A 52 10.93 -7.85 -5.87
C ASP A 52 10.26 -6.52 -5.49
N ASN A 53 10.96 -5.74 -4.68
CA ASN A 53 10.50 -4.44 -4.21
C ASN A 53 10.13 -3.48 -5.35
N LYS A 54 10.78 -3.58 -6.50
CA LYS A 54 10.48 -2.71 -7.65
C LYS A 54 9.10 -3.00 -8.21
N THR A 55 8.80 -4.26 -8.45
CA THR A 55 7.49 -4.69 -8.96
C THR A 55 6.36 -4.39 -7.95
N ILE A 56 6.61 -4.58 -6.65
CA ILE A 56 5.64 -4.21 -5.59
C ILE A 56 5.31 -2.72 -5.69
N ILE A 57 6.31 -1.86 -5.76
CA ILE A 57 6.16 -0.41 -5.84
C ILE A 57 5.38 0.00 -7.10
N GLU A 58 5.69 -0.57 -8.26
CA GLU A 58 5.01 -0.28 -9.53
C GLU A 58 3.53 -0.69 -9.49
N GLU A 59 3.20 -1.85 -8.94
CA GLU A 59 1.82 -2.31 -8.79
C GLU A 59 1.04 -1.46 -7.77
N PHE A 60 1.63 -1.09 -6.64
CA PHE A 60 1.00 -0.17 -5.69
C PHE A 60 0.69 1.18 -6.31
N LYS A 61 1.64 1.78 -7.02
CA LYS A 61 1.45 3.02 -7.77
C LYS A 61 0.24 2.92 -8.71
N LYS A 62 0.19 1.86 -9.50
CA LYS A 62 -0.89 1.60 -10.46
C LYS A 62 -2.25 1.51 -9.77
N ILE A 63 -2.35 0.78 -8.66
CA ILE A 63 -3.59 0.61 -7.90
C ILE A 63 -4.06 1.94 -7.31
N ILE A 64 -3.17 2.72 -6.69
CA ILE A 64 -3.49 4.02 -6.11
C ILE A 64 -4.08 4.94 -7.20
N LEU A 65 -3.38 5.08 -8.33
CA LEU A 65 -3.82 5.93 -9.43
C LEU A 65 -5.10 5.44 -10.11
N GLN A 66 -5.27 4.12 -10.25
CA GLN A 66 -6.47 3.52 -10.84
C GLN A 66 -7.70 3.65 -9.93
N SER A 67 -7.51 3.63 -8.61
CA SER A 67 -8.60 3.80 -7.65
C SER A 67 -9.00 5.24 -7.41
N TYR A 68 -8.14 6.23 -7.70
CA TYR A 68 -8.40 7.64 -7.49
C TYR A 68 -9.50 8.19 -8.40
N GLY A 69 -10.35 9.06 -7.85
CA GLY A 69 -11.39 9.74 -8.61
C GLY A 69 -12.18 10.75 -7.79
N LYS A 70 -13.15 11.37 -8.42
CA LYS A 70 -14.05 12.35 -7.81
C LYS A 70 -15.51 11.95 -7.99
N LYS A 71 -16.35 12.19 -6.99
CA LYS A 71 -17.81 12.02 -7.13
C LYS A 71 -18.37 13.12 -8.02
N SER A 72 -19.32 12.76 -8.89
CA SER A 72 -20.13 13.77 -9.59
C SER A 72 -20.99 14.55 -8.59
N LEU A 73 -21.43 15.76 -8.96
CA LEU A 73 -22.25 16.64 -8.11
C LEU A 73 -23.56 15.96 -7.65
N ASP A 74 -24.14 15.11 -8.51
CA ASP A 74 -25.34 14.34 -8.21
C ASP A 74 -25.06 13.04 -7.43
N GLY A 75 -23.79 12.73 -7.13
CA GLY A 75 -23.35 11.55 -6.41
C GLY A 75 -23.52 10.21 -7.14
N LYS A 76 -24.03 10.21 -8.39
CA LYS A 76 -24.35 8.98 -9.13
C LYS A 76 -23.18 8.36 -9.87
N ARG A 77 -22.12 9.12 -10.09
CA ARG A 77 -20.94 8.68 -10.84
C ARG A 77 -19.68 8.89 -10.02
N PHE A 78 -18.76 7.97 -10.15
CA PHE A 78 -17.41 8.13 -9.67
C PHE A 78 -16.52 8.37 -10.90
N ILE A 79 -16.08 9.62 -11.05
CA ILE A 79 -15.38 10.09 -12.24
C ILE A 79 -13.92 9.77 -12.12
N LYS A 80 -13.42 9.01 -13.07
CA LYS A 80 -12.00 8.68 -13.23
C LYS A 80 -11.60 8.99 -14.66
N ASN A 81 -10.54 9.74 -14.83
CA ASN A 81 -9.96 10.02 -16.14
C ASN A 81 -8.45 10.26 -15.99
N GLN A 82 -7.76 10.29 -17.10
CA GLN A 82 -6.30 10.47 -17.11
C GLN A 82 -5.88 11.81 -16.52
N THR A 83 -6.59 12.89 -16.85
CA THR A 83 -6.28 14.22 -16.32
C THR A 83 -6.31 14.26 -14.80
N LEU A 84 -7.34 13.67 -14.16
CA LEU A 84 -7.41 13.59 -12.69
C LEU A 84 -6.27 12.79 -12.08
N ARG A 85 -5.85 11.72 -12.76
CA ARG A 85 -4.72 10.90 -12.31
C ARG A 85 -3.41 11.67 -12.40
N ASP A 86 -3.17 12.34 -13.52
CA ASP A 86 -1.96 13.14 -13.75
C ASP A 86 -1.87 14.32 -12.78
N GLU A 87 -3.00 15.00 -12.51
CA GLU A 87 -3.08 16.07 -11.50
C GLU A 87 -2.73 15.54 -10.10
N PHE A 88 -3.31 14.40 -9.72
CA PHE A 88 -3.05 13.80 -8.42
C PHE A 88 -1.61 13.28 -8.30
N GLU A 89 -1.11 12.56 -9.30
CA GLU A 89 0.27 12.05 -9.33
C GLU A 89 1.31 13.18 -9.23
N SER A 90 0.98 14.35 -9.77
CA SER A 90 1.84 15.54 -9.73
C SER A 90 1.77 16.32 -8.41
N SER A 91 0.94 15.90 -7.46
CA SER A 91 0.75 16.59 -6.18
C SER A 91 1.61 16.03 -5.05
N GLU A 92 1.94 16.85 -4.06
CA GLU A 92 2.58 16.39 -2.82
C GLU A 92 1.65 15.49 -1.98
N ALA A 93 0.34 15.58 -2.16
CA ALA A 93 -0.61 14.67 -1.55
C ALA A 93 -0.40 13.22 -2.01
N TYR A 94 -0.13 13.01 -3.32
CA TYR A 94 0.21 11.70 -3.85
C TYR A 94 1.52 11.18 -3.24
N SER A 95 2.56 12.00 -3.22
CA SER A 95 3.87 11.65 -2.65
C SER A 95 3.73 11.20 -1.18
N THR A 96 2.98 11.98 -0.39
CA THR A 96 2.72 11.68 1.03
C THR A 96 1.97 10.35 1.21
N LEU A 97 0.87 10.15 0.46
CA LEU A 97 0.10 8.90 0.52
C LEU A 97 0.95 7.70 0.08
N PHE A 98 1.67 7.84 -1.03
CA PHE A 98 2.49 6.76 -1.57
C PHE A 98 3.56 6.32 -0.55
N MET A 99 4.26 7.26 0.06
CA MET A 99 5.26 6.95 1.10
C MET A 99 4.63 6.32 2.34
N GLU A 100 3.47 6.78 2.79
CA GLU A 100 2.73 6.14 3.88
C GLU A 100 2.45 4.67 3.56
N LEU A 101 1.87 4.38 2.39
CA LEU A 101 1.48 3.03 2.01
C LEU A 101 2.65 2.08 1.73
N VAL A 102 3.81 2.60 1.32
CA VAL A 102 5.01 1.79 1.07
C VAL A 102 5.77 1.49 2.37
N THR A 103 5.69 2.39 3.36
CA THR A 103 6.44 2.25 4.62
C THR A 103 5.62 1.67 5.76
N ASP A 104 4.28 1.72 5.67
CA ASP A 104 3.36 1.23 6.69
C ASP A 104 2.44 0.14 6.10
N THR A 105 2.70 -1.10 6.49
CA THR A 105 1.95 -2.27 6.01
C THR A 105 0.48 -2.25 6.47
N ASP A 106 0.20 -1.77 7.67
CA ASP A 106 -1.16 -1.72 8.19
C ASP A 106 -1.97 -0.67 7.43
N ALA A 107 -1.37 0.50 7.14
CA ALA A 107 -1.97 1.53 6.30
C ALA A 107 -2.23 1.02 4.87
N ALA A 108 -1.32 0.24 4.30
CA ALA A 108 -1.50 -0.39 3.00
C ALA A 108 -2.67 -1.39 2.97
N ILE A 109 -2.78 -2.24 3.99
CA ILE A 109 -3.88 -3.20 4.14
C ILE A 109 -5.22 -2.48 4.29
N GLU A 110 -5.28 -1.45 5.15
CA GLU A 110 -6.49 -0.65 5.34
C GLU A 110 -6.91 0.04 4.04
N PHE A 111 -5.96 0.61 3.31
CA PHE A 111 -6.21 1.24 2.02
C PHE A 111 -6.77 0.25 1.02
N MET A 112 -6.14 -0.91 0.84
CA MET A 112 -6.59 -1.96 -0.08
C MET A 112 -7.99 -2.46 0.26
N ASN A 113 -8.28 -2.72 1.52
CA ASN A 113 -9.61 -3.14 1.96
C ASN A 113 -10.66 -2.04 1.76
N GLY A 114 -10.27 -0.77 1.90
CA GLY A 114 -11.17 0.38 1.75
C GLY A 114 -11.55 0.71 0.31
N ILE A 115 -10.70 0.41 -0.67
CA ILE A 115 -10.99 0.66 -2.09
C ILE A 115 -11.82 -0.44 -2.74
N ILE A 116 -11.80 -1.65 -2.19
CA ILE A 116 -12.57 -2.80 -2.68
C ILE A 116 -14.00 -2.72 -2.17
N PRO A 117 -15.04 -3.00 -3.01
CA PRO A 117 -16.40 -3.12 -2.54
C PRO A 117 -16.55 -4.24 -1.50
N GLY A 118 -17.14 -3.94 -0.34
CA GLY A 118 -17.21 -4.85 0.80
C GLY A 118 -17.94 -6.18 0.57
N ASP A 119 -18.75 -6.29 -0.49
CA ASP A 119 -19.46 -7.50 -0.90
C ASP A 119 -18.58 -8.44 -1.77
N LEU A 120 -17.39 -8.00 -2.15
CA LEU A 120 -16.40 -8.79 -2.90
C LEU A 120 -15.13 -9.08 -2.11
N VAL A 121 -15.03 -8.64 -0.87
CA VAL A 121 -13.95 -9.08 0.01
C VAL A 121 -14.23 -10.54 0.33
N PRO A 122 -13.49 -11.52 -0.22
CA PRO A 122 -13.62 -12.90 0.22
C PRO A 122 -13.33 -12.91 1.72
N GLN A 123 -14.16 -13.59 2.53
CA GLN A 123 -13.95 -13.70 3.98
C GLN A 123 -12.59 -14.33 4.35
N GLU A 124 -11.85 -14.83 3.36
CA GLU A 124 -10.54 -15.47 3.51
C GLU A 124 -9.39 -14.77 2.74
N ALA A 125 -9.69 -13.77 1.91
CA ALA A 125 -8.69 -12.95 1.20
C ALA A 125 -8.57 -11.54 1.79
N VAL A 126 -8.63 -11.43 3.08
CA VAL A 126 -7.93 -10.34 3.76
C VAL A 126 -6.46 -10.58 3.42
N ILE A 127 -5.79 -9.59 2.84
CA ILE A 127 -4.33 -9.59 2.70
C ILE A 127 -3.75 -9.58 4.14
N THR A 128 -3.93 -10.68 4.83
CA THR A 128 -3.41 -10.92 6.18
C THR A 128 -1.95 -11.38 6.13
N GLN A 129 -1.34 -11.43 4.94
CA GLN A 129 0.02 -11.90 4.73
C GLN A 129 0.83 -11.03 3.75
N ILE A 130 0.66 -9.71 3.78
CA ILE A 130 1.83 -8.89 3.51
C ILE A 130 2.64 -9.01 4.80
N LYS A 131 3.56 -9.99 4.84
CA LYS A 131 4.59 -9.96 5.88
C LYS A 131 5.25 -8.60 5.75
N PRO A 132 5.35 -7.81 6.82
CA PRO A 132 6.12 -6.57 6.78
C PRO A 132 7.46 -6.91 6.17
N VAL A 133 7.95 -6.06 5.27
CA VAL A 133 9.34 -6.18 4.76
C VAL A 133 10.20 -6.31 6.00
N PRO A 134 10.87 -7.44 6.23
CA PRO A 134 11.55 -7.68 7.48
C PRO A 134 12.60 -6.58 7.66
N LYS A 135 12.60 -5.95 8.81
CA LYS A 135 13.59 -4.94 9.15
C LYS A 135 14.95 -5.62 9.10
N THR A 136 15.79 -5.28 8.13
CA THR A 136 17.14 -5.85 8.04
C THR A 136 18.01 -5.24 9.13
N MET A 137 18.65 -6.07 9.93
CA MET A 137 19.69 -5.69 10.88
C MET A 137 20.99 -6.40 10.50
N THR A 138 22.09 -5.69 10.60
CA THR A 138 23.41 -6.28 10.37
C THR A 138 23.92 -7.02 11.63
N MET A 139 24.80 -8.00 11.45
CA MET A 139 25.44 -8.73 12.57
C MET A 139 26.22 -7.78 13.51
N ARG A 140 26.60 -6.62 13.01
CA ARG A 140 27.29 -5.59 13.80
C ARG A 140 26.35 -4.92 14.78
N GLU A 141 25.16 -4.53 14.32
CA GLU A 141 24.11 -3.94 15.16
C GLU A 141 23.58 -4.91 16.22
N VAL A 142 23.52 -6.21 15.89
CA VAL A 142 23.13 -7.26 16.84
C VAL A 142 24.12 -7.42 17.98
N ARG A 143 25.43 -7.20 17.74
CA ARG A 143 26.48 -7.30 18.77
C ARG A 143 26.51 -6.13 19.74
N GLU A 144 25.89 -5.01 19.40
CA GLU A 144 25.83 -3.81 20.24
C GLU A 144 24.60 -3.80 21.18
N LEU A 145 23.71 -4.80 21.06
CA LEU A 145 22.49 -4.92 21.88
C LEU A 145 22.79 -5.48 23.27
N SER A 146 22.05 -5.01 24.25
CA SER A 146 22.03 -5.59 25.60
C SER A 146 21.30 -6.94 25.62
N ASP A 147 21.52 -7.76 26.65
CA ASP A 147 20.92 -9.09 26.80
C ASP A 147 19.39 -9.09 26.74
N ASP A 148 18.75 -8.05 27.28
CA ASP A 148 17.29 -7.90 27.24
C ASP A 148 16.77 -7.54 25.83
N GLU A 149 17.49 -6.68 25.12
CA GLU A 149 17.18 -6.32 23.73
C GLU A 149 17.40 -7.49 22.78
N TYR A 150 18.45 -8.30 23.00
CA TYR A 150 18.71 -9.51 22.23
C TYR A 150 17.60 -10.56 22.39
N LYS A 151 17.03 -10.67 23.59
CA LYS A 151 15.92 -11.58 23.87
C LYS A 151 14.63 -11.18 23.12
N GLN A 152 14.31 -9.89 23.09
CA GLN A 152 13.18 -9.36 22.30
C GLN A 152 13.43 -9.48 20.80
N LEU A 153 14.69 -9.29 20.36
CA LEU A 153 15.08 -9.45 18.98
C LEU A 153 14.95 -10.90 18.51
N SER A 154 15.30 -11.87 19.36
CA SER A 154 15.22 -13.31 19.03
C SER A 154 13.79 -13.75 18.73
N GLU A 155 12.79 -13.20 19.45
CA GLU A 155 11.36 -13.47 19.19
C GLU A 155 10.94 -12.89 17.83
N LYS A 156 11.41 -11.69 17.47
CA LYS A 156 11.12 -11.04 16.18
C LYS A 156 11.82 -11.69 14.99
N ILE A 157 12.98 -12.31 15.20
CA ILE A 157 13.66 -13.09 14.17
C ILE A 157 12.88 -14.41 13.91
N VAL A 158 12.41 -15.06 14.96
CA VAL A 158 11.62 -16.30 14.84
C VAL A 158 10.27 -16.04 14.18
N SER A 159 9.65 -14.86 14.41
CA SER A 159 8.40 -14.45 13.75
C SER A 159 8.61 -13.99 12.29
N GLY A 160 9.85 -13.78 11.86
CA GLY A 160 10.18 -13.31 10.51
C GLY A 160 10.02 -11.80 10.32
N GLU A 161 9.86 -11.04 11.39
CA GLU A 161 9.77 -9.57 11.37
C GLU A 161 11.13 -8.90 11.14
N ILE A 162 12.22 -9.59 11.48
CA ILE A 162 13.59 -9.09 11.32
C ILE A 162 14.47 -10.17 10.67
N VAL A 163 15.24 -9.79 9.67
CA VAL A 163 16.25 -10.64 9.01
C VAL A 163 17.63 -10.09 9.29
N ILE A 164 18.54 -10.96 9.73
CA ILE A 164 19.94 -10.60 9.94
C ILE A 164 20.71 -10.81 8.65
N THR A 165 21.37 -9.75 8.17
CA THR A 165 22.24 -9.80 7.00
C THR A 165 23.71 -9.78 7.44
N ASN A 166 24.56 -10.53 6.73
CA ASN A 166 26.00 -10.41 6.87
C ASN A 166 26.49 -9.16 6.11
N ASP A 167 27.40 -8.41 6.73
CA ASP A 167 28.11 -7.30 6.07
C ASP A 167 28.87 -7.78 4.84
#